data_f8ef2de87f1ed579710cc3233a624750
#
_entry.id   f8ef2de87f1ed579710cc3233a624750
#
_cell.length_a   1.000
_cell.length_b   1.000
_cell.length_c   1.000
_cell.angle_alpha   90.00
_cell.angle_beta   90.00
_cell.angle_gamma   90.00
#
_symmetry.space_group_name_H-M   'P 1'
#
loop_
_entity.id
_entity.type
_entity.pdbx_description
1 polymer ?
#
loop_
_entity_poly.entity_id
_entity_poly.type
_entity_poly.pdbx_seq_one_letter_code
_entity_poly.pdbx_strand_id
1 'polypeptide(L)'
;CLSSGFVIAQDDSANADLGAANALAAILQETQTLEAQVDVLTLDQDGREIQESVARLIMEKPYKVSWEIVSPYQELMLTDGIRIWRYEHDLEQVSIDAFNNDISRTPVLLLNGEAAAIADSYHIASAAMDYGTVQRYILTPKAADSLFERLSLSFVDGTLTEMQFEDSLGQKTSLTFSNVRANEAIDPAVFIFQMPADVDNLEVIDNTGF
;
A
#
# COMPACT_ATOMS: atom_id res chain seq x y z
N CYS A 1 45.84 -6.73 -35.43
CA CYS A 1 45.32 -6.95 -34.07
C CYS A 1 44.39 -5.80 -33.75
N LEU A 2 43.09 -6.01 -33.97
CA LEU A 2 42.03 -5.10 -33.55
C LEU A 2 41.36 -5.72 -32.31
N SER A 3 41.61 -5.11 -31.15
CA SER A 3 41.00 -5.48 -29.89
C SER A 3 39.70 -4.70 -29.78
N SER A 4 38.55 -5.37 -30.02
CA SER A 4 37.22 -4.79 -29.81
C SER A 4 36.94 -4.81 -28.32
N GLY A 5 36.91 -3.63 -27.71
CA GLY A 5 36.44 -3.45 -26.33
C GLY A 5 34.93 -3.68 -26.25
N PHE A 6 34.56 -4.69 -25.47
CA PHE A 6 33.17 -4.93 -25.08
C PHE A 6 32.84 -3.92 -23.99
N VAL A 7 32.09 -2.87 -24.32
CA VAL A 7 31.56 -1.93 -23.35
C VAL A 7 30.34 -2.59 -22.72
N ILE A 8 30.45 -2.85 -21.41
CA ILE A 8 29.41 -3.46 -20.59
C ILE A 8 28.32 -2.39 -20.34
N ALA A 9 27.17 -2.56 -20.97
CA ALA A 9 25.97 -1.72 -20.77
C ALA A 9 25.19 -2.13 -19.47
N GLN A 10 25.89 -2.39 -18.36
CA GLN A 10 25.27 -2.80 -17.08
C GLN A 10 25.12 -1.65 -16.08
N ASP A 11 25.66 -0.47 -16.34
CA ASP A 11 25.72 0.61 -15.34
C ASP A 11 24.51 1.59 -15.42
N ASP A 12 23.85 1.66 -16.58
CA ASP A 12 22.77 2.65 -16.79
C ASP A 12 21.43 2.22 -16.14
N SER A 13 21.12 0.93 -16.10
CA SER A 13 19.87 0.44 -15.51
C SER A 13 19.88 0.52 -13.97
N ALA A 14 20.99 0.17 -13.35
CA ALA A 14 21.15 0.25 -11.89
C ALA A 14 21.10 1.71 -11.39
N ASN A 15 21.67 2.65 -12.15
CA ASN A 15 21.60 4.08 -11.83
C ASN A 15 20.18 4.64 -12.02
N ALA A 16 19.42 4.18 -13.02
CA ALA A 16 18.04 4.56 -13.24
C ALA A 16 17.12 4.06 -12.11
N ASP A 17 17.32 2.81 -11.67
CA ASP A 17 16.59 2.22 -10.54
C ASP A 17 16.84 2.98 -9.23
N LEU A 18 18.08 3.38 -8.95
CA LEU A 18 18.43 4.19 -7.78
C LEU A 18 17.79 5.59 -7.84
N GLY A 19 17.76 6.20 -9.01
CA GLY A 19 17.11 7.49 -9.23
C GLY A 19 15.61 7.43 -8.96
N ALA A 20 14.93 6.41 -9.49
CA ALA A 20 13.50 6.19 -9.27
C ALA A 20 13.18 5.89 -7.80
N ALA A 21 13.99 5.05 -7.15
CA ALA A 21 13.86 4.74 -5.73
C ALA A 21 13.97 5.99 -4.86
N ASN A 22 14.98 6.83 -5.11
CA ASN A 22 15.18 8.06 -4.36
C ASN A 22 14.03 9.07 -4.57
N ALA A 23 13.52 9.19 -5.81
CA ALA A 23 12.43 10.08 -6.12
C ALA A 23 11.11 9.63 -5.44
N LEU A 24 10.77 8.34 -5.52
CA LEU A 24 9.62 7.78 -4.80
C LEU A 24 9.77 7.96 -3.28
N ALA A 25 10.97 7.68 -2.77
CA ALA A 25 11.31 7.83 -1.37
C ALA A 25 11.05 9.26 -0.87
N ALA A 26 11.48 10.26 -1.64
CA ALA A 26 11.28 11.67 -1.29
C ALA A 26 9.78 12.02 -1.18
N ILE A 27 8.96 11.61 -2.17
CA ILE A 27 7.51 11.85 -2.15
C ILE A 27 6.87 11.18 -0.93
N LEU A 28 7.21 9.92 -0.68
CA LEU A 28 6.65 9.20 0.46
C LEU A 28 7.11 9.79 1.79
N GLN A 29 8.35 10.27 1.93
CA GLN A 29 8.85 10.89 3.16
C GLN A 29 8.18 12.22 3.48
N GLU A 30 7.82 13.00 2.47
CA GLU A 30 7.10 14.25 2.66
C GLU A 30 5.69 14.06 3.22
N THR A 31 5.07 12.90 3.00
CA THR A 31 3.73 12.57 3.50
C THR A 31 3.82 11.97 4.89
N GLN A 32 3.48 12.75 5.92
CA GLN A 32 3.46 12.31 7.33
C GLN A 32 2.09 11.78 7.73
N THR A 33 1.04 12.39 7.22
CA THR A 33 -0.35 11.97 7.41
C THR A 33 -1.07 11.98 6.08
N LEU A 34 -2.03 11.07 5.91
CA LEU A 34 -2.87 10.99 4.72
C LEU A 34 -4.28 10.58 5.13
N GLU A 35 -5.28 11.28 4.63
CA GLU A 35 -6.67 10.86 4.64
C GLU A 35 -7.20 10.89 3.21
N ALA A 36 -7.91 9.82 2.81
CA ALA A 36 -8.48 9.70 1.48
C ALA A 36 -9.73 8.80 1.47
N GLN A 37 -10.62 9.04 0.53
CA GLN A 37 -11.56 8.04 0.06
C GLN A 37 -10.88 7.20 -1.02
N VAL A 38 -11.14 5.89 -1.02
CA VAL A 38 -10.49 4.95 -1.93
C VAL A 38 -11.55 4.07 -2.59
N ASP A 39 -11.62 4.15 -3.92
CA ASP A 39 -12.41 3.21 -4.71
C ASP A 39 -11.51 2.04 -5.07
N VAL A 40 -11.93 0.83 -4.71
CA VAL A 40 -11.18 -0.42 -4.88
C VAL A 40 -11.87 -1.27 -5.91
N LEU A 41 -11.15 -1.64 -6.98
CA LEU A 41 -11.64 -2.52 -8.03
C LEU A 41 -10.66 -3.68 -8.21
N THR A 42 -11.17 -4.91 -8.10
CA THR A 42 -10.40 -6.13 -8.37
C THR A 42 -10.94 -6.82 -9.61
N LEU A 43 -10.04 -7.09 -10.55
CA LEU A 43 -10.31 -7.80 -11.79
C LEU A 43 -9.60 -9.16 -11.80
N ASP A 44 -10.21 -10.16 -12.42
CA ASP A 44 -9.53 -11.43 -12.71
C ASP A 44 -8.51 -11.29 -13.87
N GLN A 45 -7.81 -12.38 -14.17
CA GLN A 45 -6.85 -12.44 -15.26
C GLN A 45 -7.46 -12.15 -16.66
N ASP A 46 -8.77 -12.35 -16.82
CA ASP A 46 -9.51 -12.08 -18.07
C ASP A 46 -10.08 -10.66 -18.11
N GLY A 47 -9.84 -9.85 -17.06
CA GLY A 47 -10.33 -8.48 -16.93
C GLY A 47 -11.79 -8.37 -16.50
N ARG A 48 -12.38 -9.46 -15.95
CA ARG A 48 -13.72 -9.41 -15.37
C ARG A 48 -13.66 -8.92 -13.94
N GLU A 49 -14.62 -8.11 -13.57
CA GLU A 49 -14.77 -7.64 -12.19
C GLU A 49 -15.06 -8.80 -11.24
N ILE A 50 -14.24 -8.91 -10.18
CA ILE A 50 -14.42 -9.85 -9.07
C ILE A 50 -15.06 -9.13 -7.89
N GLN A 51 -14.57 -7.91 -7.59
CA GLN A 51 -14.99 -7.15 -6.43
C GLN A 51 -14.84 -5.67 -6.69
N GLU A 52 -15.83 -4.90 -6.23
CA GLU A 52 -15.78 -3.45 -6.12
C GLU A 52 -16.11 -3.06 -4.67
N SER A 53 -15.37 -2.13 -4.10
CA SER A 53 -15.64 -1.62 -2.76
C SER A 53 -15.19 -0.17 -2.62
N VAL A 54 -15.76 0.51 -1.63
CA VAL A 54 -15.37 1.87 -1.24
C VAL A 54 -14.79 1.80 0.16
N ALA A 55 -13.62 2.38 0.32
CA ALA A 55 -12.92 2.43 1.59
C ALA A 55 -12.55 3.87 1.98
N ARG A 56 -12.28 4.06 3.27
CA ARG A 56 -11.64 5.24 3.83
C ARG A 56 -10.29 4.85 4.37
N LEU A 57 -9.26 5.56 3.93
CA LEU A 57 -7.90 5.43 4.46
C LEU A 57 -7.57 6.62 5.33
N ILE A 58 -7.07 6.36 6.53
CA ILE A 58 -6.40 7.35 7.37
C ILE A 58 -5.08 6.75 7.81
N MET A 59 -3.98 7.48 7.63
CA MET A 59 -2.68 7.03 8.09
C MET A 59 -1.88 8.16 8.74
N GLU A 60 -1.05 7.79 9.72
CA GLU A 60 -0.06 8.64 10.37
C GLU A 60 1.22 7.85 10.55
N LYS A 61 2.34 8.39 10.09
CA LYS A 61 3.65 7.74 10.30
C LYS A 61 4.10 7.84 11.76
N PRO A 62 4.83 6.84 12.25
CA PRO A 62 5.08 5.54 11.60
C PRO A 62 3.96 4.53 11.90
N TYR A 63 3.57 3.72 10.91
CA TYR A 63 2.80 2.48 11.03
C TYR A 63 1.38 2.57 11.60
N LYS A 64 0.81 3.76 11.82
CA LYS A 64 -0.59 3.90 12.18
C LYS A 64 -1.44 3.97 10.92
N VAL A 65 -2.40 3.06 10.79
CA VAL A 65 -3.31 2.98 9.65
C VAL A 65 -4.69 2.61 10.14
N SER A 66 -5.70 3.31 9.64
CA SER A 66 -7.10 2.92 9.69
C SER A 66 -7.59 2.77 8.26
N TRP A 67 -7.95 1.55 7.89
CA TRP A 67 -8.54 1.18 6.62
C TRP A 67 -9.93 0.66 6.89
N GLU A 68 -10.94 1.40 6.49
CA GLU A 68 -12.34 1.09 6.70
C GLU A 68 -13.03 0.89 5.35
N ILE A 69 -13.47 -0.34 5.06
CA ILE A 69 -14.35 -0.62 3.93
C ILE A 69 -15.77 -0.23 4.37
N VAL A 70 -16.37 0.72 3.65
CA VAL A 70 -17.70 1.26 3.97
C VAL A 70 -18.80 0.65 3.10
N SER A 71 -18.45 0.03 1.99
CA SER A 71 -19.36 -0.60 1.04
C SER A 71 -18.62 -1.66 0.21
N PRO A 72 -19.26 -2.81 -0.15
CA PRO A 72 -20.61 -3.25 0.21
C PRO A 72 -20.72 -3.84 1.61
N TYR A 73 -19.63 -4.42 2.16
CA TYR A 73 -19.58 -5.03 3.49
C TYR A 73 -18.65 -4.21 4.36
N GLN A 74 -19.05 -3.94 5.58
CA GLN A 74 -18.24 -3.13 6.49
C GLN A 74 -17.15 -3.96 7.14
N GLU A 75 -15.91 -3.51 6.96
CA GLU A 75 -14.72 -4.10 7.58
C GLU A 75 -13.79 -2.97 8.02
N LEU A 76 -13.23 -3.11 9.21
CA LEU A 76 -12.20 -2.20 9.72
C LEU A 76 -10.90 -2.97 9.95
N MET A 77 -9.82 -2.53 9.30
CA MET A 77 -8.46 -2.88 9.67
C MET A 77 -7.80 -1.65 10.30
N LEU A 78 -7.31 -1.81 11.51
CA LEU A 78 -6.66 -0.74 12.25
C LEU A 78 -5.32 -1.22 12.81
N THR A 79 -4.29 -0.38 12.73
CA THR A 79 -3.02 -0.63 13.41
C THR A 79 -2.51 0.63 14.11
N ASP A 80 -1.97 0.43 15.32
CA ASP A 80 -1.25 1.43 16.11
C ASP A 80 0.27 1.34 15.95
N GLY A 81 0.74 0.41 15.09
CA GLY A 81 2.15 0.07 14.91
C GLY A 81 2.68 -1.02 15.85
N ILE A 82 1.83 -1.54 16.75
CA ILE A 82 2.16 -2.65 17.67
C ILE A 82 1.24 -3.84 17.42
N ARG A 83 -0.03 -3.60 17.17
CA ARG A 83 -1.07 -4.59 16.90
C ARG A 83 -1.83 -4.23 15.63
N ILE A 84 -2.47 -5.24 15.04
CA ILE A 84 -3.45 -5.08 13.99
C ILE A 84 -4.76 -5.65 14.52
N TRP A 85 -5.81 -4.84 14.47
CA TRP A 85 -7.19 -5.26 14.68
C TRP A 85 -7.89 -5.35 13.33
N ARG A 86 -8.63 -6.43 13.12
CA ARG A 86 -9.57 -6.56 12.00
C ARG A 86 -10.94 -6.82 12.58
N TYR A 87 -11.89 -6.00 12.23
CA TYR A 87 -13.27 -6.16 12.64
C TYR A 87 -14.15 -6.33 11.41
N GLU A 88 -14.74 -7.52 11.29
CA GLU A 88 -15.71 -7.88 10.27
C GLU A 88 -17.11 -7.72 10.87
N HIS A 89 -17.81 -6.66 10.47
CA HIS A 89 -19.10 -6.29 11.05
C HIS A 89 -20.16 -7.38 10.86
N ASP A 90 -20.24 -7.95 9.65
CA ASP A 90 -21.26 -8.96 9.31
C ASP A 90 -21.05 -10.29 10.03
N LEU A 91 -19.82 -10.59 10.43
CA LEU A 91 -19.46 -11.80 11.17
C LEU A 91 -19.43 -11.57 12.69
N GLU A 92 -19.55 -10.32 13.11
CA GLU A 92 -19.38 -9.94 14.53
C GLU A 92 -18.06 -10.47 15.11
N GLN A 93 -16.98 -10.42 14.30
CA GLN A 93 -15.70 -11.00 14.64
C GLN A 93 -14.60 -9.96 14.66
N VAL A 94 -13.79 -9.99 15.72
CA VAL A 94 -12.55 -9.22 15.85
C VAL A 94 -11.37 -10.16 15.90
N SER A 95 -10.40 -10.00 15.00
CA SER A 95 -9.10 -10.64 15.11
C SER A 95 -8.04 -9.61 15.54
N ILE A 96 -7.14 -10.03 16.42
CA ILE A 96 -6.04 -9.23 16.95
C ILE A 96 -4.74 -9.98 16.66
N ASP A 97 -3.86 -9.35 15.89
CA ASP A 97 -2.57 -9.90 15.52
C ASP A 97 -1.44 -8.96 15.97
N ALA A 98 -0.24 -9.49 16.20
CA ALA A 98 0.94 -8.66 16.35
C ALA A 98 1.23 -7.93 15.03
N PHE A 99 1.55 -6.63 15.10
CA PHE A 99 1.92 -5.88 13.92
C PHE A 99 3.21 -6.43 13.32
N ASN A 100 3.17 -6.72 12.03
CA ASN A 100 4.34 -7.03 11.23
C ASN A 100 4.41 -6.00 10.10
N ASN A 101 5.52 -5.30 9.99
CA ASN A 101 5.77 -4.31 8.94
C ASN A 101 6.12 -4.94 7.59
N ASP A 102 5.72 -6.19 7.36
CA ASP A 102 5.93 -6.88 6.09
C ASP A 102 5.04 -6.25 4.99
N ILE A 103 5.61 -5.26 4.31
CA ILE A 103 4.98 -4.56 3.19
C ILE A 103 4.69 -5.48 1.99
N SER A 104 5.30 -6.67 1.95
CA SER A 104 5.07 -7.65 0.89
C SER A 104 3.68 -8.29 0.96
N ARG A 105 3.01 -8.19 2.10
CA ARG A 105 1.68 -8.78 2.35
C ARG A 105 0.55 -7.77 2.41
N THR A 106 0.85 -6.51 2.69
CA THR A 106 -0.17 -5.46 2.83
C THR A 106 0.27 -4.22 2.07
N PRO A 107 -0.10 -4.08 0.79
CA PRO A 107 0.40 -3.03 -0.09
C PRO A 107 0.19 -1.60 0.44
N VAL A 108 -0.91 -1.34 1.16
CA VAL A 108 -1.18 -0.01 1.73
C VAL A 108 -0.11 0.42 2.76
N LEU A 109 0.58 -0.55 3.39
CA LEU A 109 1.69 -0.26 4.30
C LEU A 109 2.92 0.32 3.58
N LEU A 110 3.02 0.16 2.26
CA LEU A 110 4.02 0.87 1.44
C LEU A 110 3.95 2.38 1.63
N LEU A 111 2.75 2.93 1.75
CA LEU A 111 2.54 4.37 1.93
C LEU A 111 3.07 4.86 3.27
N ASN A 112 3.10 3.96 4.26
CA ASN A 112 3.54 4.25 5.62
C ASN A 112 4.98 3.81 5.91
N GLY A 113 5.59 3.01 4.99
CA GLY A 113 6.92 2.44 5.14
C GLY A 113 8.04 3.46 5.00
N GLU A 114 9.22 3.07 5.51
CA GLU A 114 10.45 3.80 5.28
C GLU A 114 10.96 3.56 3.86
N ALA A 115 11.41 4.62 3.21
CA ALA A 115 11.93 4.57 1.85
C ALA A 115 13.07 3.56 1.65
N ALA A 116 13.94 3.40 2.66
CA ALA A 116 15.01 2.41 2.63
C ALA A 116 14.46 0.98 2.59
N ALA A 117 13.44 0.66 3.40
CA ALA A 117 12.81 -0.65 3.43
C ALA A 117 12.12 -1.01 2.09
N ILE A 118 11.54 0.00 1.42
CA ILE A 118 10.95 -0.17 0.09
C ILE A 118 12.04 -0.48 -0.94
N ALA A 119 13.13 0.28 -0.94
CA ALA A 119 14.27 0.06 -1.85
C ALA A 119 14.95 -1.30 -1.61
N ASP A 120 14.99 -1.78 -0.37
CA ASP A 120 15.54 -3.10 -0.04
C ASP A 120 14.64 -4.24 -0.53
N SER A 121 13.32 -4.03 -0.54
CA SER A 121 12.32 -5.07 -0.87
C SER A 121 11.95 -5.12 -2.35
N TYR A 122 12.11 -4.00 -3.10
CA TYR A 122 11.65 -3.87 -4.47
C TYR A 122 12.73 -3.32 -5.42
N HIS A 123 12.68 -3.76 -6.67
CA HIS A 123 13.24 -3.04 -7.80
C HIS A 123 12.24 -1.94 -8.20
N ILE A 124 12.70 -0.70 -8.34
CA ILE A 124 11.84 0.46 -8.57
C ILE A 124 12.23 1.12 -9.88
N ALA A 125 11.27 1.20 -10.79
CA ALA A 125 11.43 1.91 -12.06
C ALA A 125 10.43 3.07 -12.13
N SER A 126 10.84 4.21 -12.69
CA SER A 126 9.94 5.29 -13.05
C SER A 126 9.44 5.10 -14.47
N ALA A 127 8.14 5.21 -14.69
CA ALA A 127 7.56 5.28 -16.01
C ALA A 127 7.31 6.76 -16.36
N ALA A 128 7.98 7.25 -17.41
CA ALA A 128 7.68 8.57 -17.94
C ALA A 128 6.28 8.55 -18.53
N MET A 129 5.43 9.48 -18.11
CA MET A 129 4.12 9.70 -18.73
C MET A 129 4.20 10.99 -19.56
N ASP A 130 3.63 10.97 -20.77
CA ASP A 130 3.66 12.10 -21.73
C ASP A 130 2.97 13.38 -21.25
N TYR A 131 2.36 13.36 -20.08
CA TYR A 131 1.59 14.46 -19.48
C TYR A 131 2.29 15.00 -18.23
N GLY A 132 3.38 15.65 -18.40
CA GLY A 132 4.25 16.49 -17.53
C GLY A 132 4.12 16.52 -16.01
N THR A 133 2.98 16.22 -15.42
CA THR A 133 2.75 16.26 -13.96
C THR A 133 2.45 14.89 -13.35
N VAL A 134 2.29 13.86 -14.18
CA VAL A 134 2.01 12.50 -13.72
C VAL A 134 3.31 11.73 -13.54
N GLN A 135 3.56 11.27 -12.33
CA GLN A 135 4.69 10.42 -11.99
C GLN A 135 4.15 9.02 -11.65
N ARG A 136 4.64 8.00 -12.34
CA ARG A 136 4.31 6.60 -12.06
C ARG A 136 5.58 5.84 -11.70
N TYR A 137 5.50 5.11 -10.59
CA TYR A 137 6.56 4.20 -10.14
C TYR A 137 6.05 2.77 -10.21
N ILE A 138 6.89 1.88 -10.76
CA ILE A 138 6.63 0.45 -10.86
C ILE A 138 7.59 -0.24 -9.91
N LEU A 139 7.04 -1.06 -9.01
CA LEU A 139 7.78 -1.80 -8.00
C LEU A 139 7.64 -3.29 -8.31
N THR A 140 8.78 -3.96 -8.49
CA THR A 140 8.84 -5.41 -8.69
C THR A 140 9.50 -6.02 -7.45
N PRO A 141 8.84 -6.92 -6.73
CA PRO A 141 9.41 -7.55 -5.54
C PRO A 141 10.72 -8.27 -5.85
N LYS A 142 11.69 -8.19 -4.93
CA LYS A 142 12.95 -8.94 -5.01
C LYS A 142 12.79 -10.36 -4.45
N ALA A 143 11.86 -10.56 -3.52
CA ALA A 143 11.58 -11.85 -2.92
C ALA A 143 10.75 -12.72 -3.88
N ALA A 144 11.18 -13.97 -4.09
CA ALA A 144 10.51 -14.91 -5.00
C ALA A 144 9.18 -15.45 -4.43
N ASP A 145 8.96 -15.33 -3.12
CA ASP A 145 7.76 -15.75 -2.40
C ASP A 145 6.81 -14.59 -2.08
N SER A 146 6.97 -13.46 -2.75
CA SER A 146 6.05 -12.33 -2.63
C SER A 146 4.65 -12.72 -3.10
N LEU A 147 3.63 -12.20 -2.41
CA LEU A 147 2.22 -12.37 -2.82
C LEU A 147 1.88 -11.59 -4.08
N PHE A 148 2.68 -10.59 -4.42
CA PHE A 148 2.47 -9.71 -5.57
C PHE A 148 3.64 -9.84 -6.55
N GLU A 149 3.32 -9.84 -7.83
CA GLU A 149 4.32 -9.81 -8.90
C GLU A 149 4.70 -8.38 -9.28
N ARG A 150 3.78 -7.45 -9.11
CA ARG A 150 3.97 -6.05 -9.48
C ARG A 150 3.08 -5.14 -8.64
N LEU A 151 3.65 -4.00 -8.27
CA LEU A 151 2.90 -2.87 -7.72
C LEU A 151 3.21 -1.63 -8.56
N SER A 152 2.26 -0.69 -8.62
CA SER A 152 2.51 0.64 -9.17
C SER A 152 1.86 1.72 -8.31
N LEU A 153 2.51 2.87 -8.24
CA LEU A 153 2.05 4.07 -7.56
C LEU A 153 2.03 5.21 -8.56
N SER A 154 0.91 5.92 -8.68
CA SER A 154 0.76 7.08 -9.55
C SER A 154 0.49 8.32 -8.72
N PHE A 155 1.20 9.39 -9.04
CA PHE A 155 1.07 10.70 -8.38
C PHE A 155 0.78 11.76 -9.44
N VAL A 156 -0.05 12.73 -9.09
CA VAL A 156 -0.28 13.95 -9.87
C VAL A 156 0.08 15.14 -8.98
N ASP A 157 1.02 15.95 -9.42
CA ASP A 157 1.53 17.09 -8.65
C ASP A 157 1.94 16.70 -7.21
N GLY A 158 2.59 15.54 -7.05
CA GLY A 158 3.01 14.99 -5.76
C GLY A 158 1.89 14.35 -4.92
N THR A 159 0.64 14.41 -5.36
CA THR A 159 -0.50 13.79 -4.68
C THR A 159 -0.73 12.37 -5.20
N LEU A 160 -0.86 11.39 -4.29
CA LEU A 160 -1.19 10.02 -4.64
C LEU A 160 -2.60 9.96 -5.24
N THR A 161 -2.71 9.39 -6.43
CA THR A 161 -3.98 9.25 -7.16
C THR A 161 -4.36 7.81 -7.40
N GLU A 162 -3.39 6.91 -7.53
CA GLU A 162 -3.65 5.52 -7.81
C GLU A 162 -2.56 4.61 -7.22
N MET A 163 -2.96 3.46 -6.72
CA MET A 163 -2.10 2.32 -6.45
C MET A 163 -2.70 1.10 -7.16
N GLN A 164 -1.86 0.33 -7.84
CA GLN A 164 -2.27 -0.95 -8.42
C GLN A 164 -1.33 -2.04 -7.96
N PHE A 165 -1.85 -3.24 -7.79
CA PHE A 165 -1.05 -4.43 -7.59
C PHE A 165 -1.63 -5.62 -8.35
N GLU A 166 -0.73 -6.47 -8.80
CA GLU A 166 -1.01 -7.70 -9.54
C GLU A 166 -0.44 -8.88 -8.73
N ASP A 167 -1.28 -9.86 -8.47
CA ASP A 167 -0.86 -11.06 -7.76
C ASP A 167 -0.33 -12.15 -8.72
N SER A 168 0.18 -13.25 -8.16
CA SER A 168 0.71 -14.38 -8.92
C SER A 168 -0.36 -15.16 -9.72
N LEU A 169 -1.64 -14.90 -9.49
CA LEU A 169 -2.76 -15.49 -10.22
C LEU A 169 -3.22 -14.59 -11.37
N GLY A 170 -2.58 -13.42 -11.55
CA GLY A 170 -2.93 -12.44 -12.57
C GLY A 170 -4.15 -11.58 -12.21
N GLN A 171 -4.59 -11.62 -10.95
CA GLN A 171 -5.62 -10.69 -10.47
C GLN A 171 -5.02 -9.30 -10.30
N LYS A 172 -5.78 -8.28 -10.68
CA LYS A 172 -5.38 -6.89 -10.61
C LYS A 172 -6.31 -6.13 -9.70
N THR A 173 -5.75 -5.54 -8.64
CA THR A 173 -6.49 -4.65 -7.77
C THR A 173 -6.00 -3.22 -7.98
N SER A 174 -6.94 -2.32 -8.26
CA SER A 174 -6.71 -0.88 -8.38
C SER A 174 -7.35 -0.16 -7.22
N LEU A 175 -6.59 0.73 -6.58
CA LEU A 175 -7.00 1.64 -5.52
C LEU A 175 -6.96 3.05 -6.12
N THR A 176 -8.11 3.69 -6.33
CA THR A 176 -8.20 5.06 -6.82
C THR A 176 -8.48 5.99 -5.65
N PHE A 177 -7.57 6.94 -5.40
CA PHE A 177 -7.64 7.86 -4.27
C PHE A 177 -8.33 9.15 -4.68
N SER A 178 -9.31 9.55 -3.89
CA SER A 178 -10.05 10.81 -4.04
C SER A 178 -10.13 11.56 -2.70
N ASN A 179 -10.42 12.85 -2.74
CA ASN A 179 -10.51 13.69 -1.54
C ASN A 179 -9.25 13.61 -0.66
N VAL A 180 -8.08 13.50 -1.29
CA VAL A 180 -6.80 13.30 -0.61
C VAL A 180 -6.43 14.55 0.18
N ARG A 181 -6.20 14.37 1.49
CA ARG A 181 -5.66 15.37 2.41
C ARG A 181 -4.36 14.83 3.01
N ALA A 182 -3.27 15.50 2.72
CA ALA A 182 -1.95 15.12 3.19
C ALA A 182 -1.43 16.16 4.18
N ASN A 183 -0.68 15.68 5.18
CA ASN A 183 -0.01 16.50 6.19
C ASN A 183 -0.95 17.39 7.03
N GLU A 184 -2.21 16.99 7.16
CA GLU A 184 -3.17 17.59 8.07
C GLU A 184 -3.13 16.87 9.44
N ALA A 185 -3.53 17.57 10.50
CA ALA A 185 -3.60 16.98 11.83
C ALA A 185 -4.72 15.93 11.90
N ILE A 186 -4.38 14.75 12.39
CA ILE A 186 -5.33 13.63 12.60
C ILE A 186 -5.60 13.50 14.09
N ASP A 187 -6.87 13.27 14.46
CA ASP A 187 -7.23 12.95 15.83
C ASP A 187 -6.62 11.58 16.20
N PRO A 188 -5.74 11.49 17.21
CA PRO A 188 -5.14 10.22 17.62
C PRO A 188 -6.15 9.13 18.00
N ALA A 189 -7.37 9.51 18.37
CA ALA A 189 -8.43 8.57 18.73
C ALA A 189 -8.85 7.66 17.55
N VAL A 190 -8.59 8.09 16.30
CA VAL A 190 -8.86 7.29 15.10
C VAL A 190 -8.06 5.99 15.07
N PHE A 191 -6.89 5.97 15.73
CA PHE A 191 -6.00 4.80 15.77
C PHE A 191 -6.16 3.97 17.06
N ILE A 192 -7.21 4.23 17.82
CA ILE A 192 -7.53 3.47 19.03
C ILE A 192 -8.72 2.56 18.73
N PHE A 193 -8.46 1.24 18.67
CA PHE A 193 -9.55 0.29 18.48
C PHE A 193 -10.50 0.32 19.67
N GLN A 194 -11.77 0.54 19.39
CA GLN A 194 -12.83 0.48 20.40
C GLN A 194 -13.64 -0.80 20.16
N MET A 195 -13.68 -1.66 21.20
CA MET A 195 -14.48 -2.88 21.13
C MET A 195 -15.96 -2.51 20.95
N PRO A 196 -16.65 -3.08 19.96
CA PRO A 196 -18.07 -2.83 19.79
C PRO A 196 -18.86 -3.20 21.04
N ALA A 197 -19.68 -2.28 21.53
CA ALA A 197 -20.45 -2.47 22.77
C ALA A 197 -21.84 -3.07 22.50
N ASP A 198 -22.34 -2.94 21.28
CA ASP A 198 -23.71 -3.27 20.90
C ASP A 198 -23.85 -4.62 20.16
N VAL A 199 -22.83 -5.50 20.35
CA VAL A 199 -22.77 -6.80 19.69
C VAL A 199 -22.93 -7.90 20.73
N ASP A 200 -24.03 -8.67 20.66
CA ASP A 200 -24.37 -9.67 21.65
C ASP A 200 -23.46 -10.92 21.65
N ASN A 201 -22.83 -11.23 20.50
CA ASN A 201 -22.05 -12.46 20.30
C ASN A 201 -20.69 -12.18 19.65
N LEU A 202 -20.02 -11.10 20.03
CA LEU A 202 -18.73 -10.75 19.46
C LEU A 202 -17.70 -11.86 19.68
N GLU A 203 -17.20 -12.44 18.60
CA GLU A 203 -16.08 -13.38 18.65
C GLU A 203 -14.76 -12.62 18.62
N VAL A 204 -13.90 -12.86 19.62
CA VAL A 204 -12.56 -12.26 19.68
C VAL A 204 -11.51 -13.35 19.49
N ILE A 205 -10.73 -13.24 18.43
CA ILE A 205 -9.59 -14.12 18.14
C ILE A 205 -8.31 -13.34 18.40
N ASP A 206 -7.65 -13.62 19.52
CA ASP A 206 -6.38 -12.98 19.87
C ASP A 206 -5.20 -13.91 19.54
N ASN A 207 -4.43 -13.53 18.52
CA ASN A 207 -3.26 -14.27 18.04
C ASN A 207 -1.94 -13.63 18.53
N THR A 208 -1.99 -12.68 19.46
CA THR A 208 -0.78 -11.95 19.93
C THR A 208 0.15 -12.80 20.80
N GLY A 209 -0.34 -13.92 21.30
CA GLY A 209 0.50 -14.91 22.04
C GLY A 209 0.92 -14.46 23.44
N PHE A 210 0.17 -13.55 24.08
CA PHE A 210 0.39 -13.11 25.47
C PHE A 210 -0.59 -13.77 26.42
#